data_5ca33cc043353b1264c2c1497953863d
#
_entry.id   5ca33cc043353b1264c2c1497953863d
#
_cell.length_a   1.000
_cell.length_b   1.000
_cell.length_c   1.000
_cell.angle_alpha   90.00
_cell.angle_beta   90.00
_cell.angle_gamma   90.00
#
_symmetry.space_group_name_H-M   'P 1'
#
loop_
_entity.id
_entity.type
_entity.pdbx_description
1 polymer ?
#
loop_
_entity_poly.entity_id
_entity_poly.type
_entity_poly.pdbx_seq_one_letter_code
_entity_poly.pdbx_strand_id
1 'polypeptide(L)'
;VTETFETTPFRLAVIGAGPAGVYAAETLMRSEQVTSGRLAVEVDLFDALPAPFGLIRYGVAPDHPRIKGIIRALHRILGRGDMRFFGNVVFGRDITLEDLREHYDGVVFSTGALKDAQLNIPGIDLDGSYGAADFVAWYDGNPDYPRTWPLDHESVGVIGNGNVALDVARMLSKSGDELLKTEIPANVYLGKQDSKITDVHVFGRRGPAQTKFTPLEARELAHPKGVQVVMDPRDMEQITDAEWEKIRADKRTDQIVRTFEGWLADQQEREESGEQPTDAHGGEVKVRLHMHFWHRPVEVLGSGEKDEDGQPTGHVTGMRFERTAFDEHEQLIGTGEYVDYELGQVYRAVGYFGSELADVPYNADRGVIHNTGGRVTDAEGAVQSGLYANGWIKRGPVGLIGATKSDALETVTHMLEDIESGALTPCADRSADSVVRMLEDRGIEYTDWDGWMQLHDHEVALGAAEQDADGNARPSVKVVDRDEMVRVSREKKADASA
;
A
#
# COMPACT_ATOMS: atom_id res chain seq x y z
N VAL A 1 -10.39 -8.13 41.60
CA VAL A 1 -10.44 -8.26 40.12
C VAL A 1 -9.05 -8.04 39.52
N THR A 2 -8.16 -7.33 40.22
CA THR A 2 -6.76 -7.08 39.77
C THR A 2 -5.84 -8.32 39.86
N GLU A 3 -6.22 -9.34 40.65
CA GLU A 3 -5.42 -10.57 40.82
C GLU A 3 -5.38 -11.48 39.57
N THR A 4 -6.26 -11.29 38.60
CA THR A 4 -6.47 -12.25 37.51
C THR A 4 -5.33 -12.24 36.47
N PHE A 5 -4.62 -11.12 36.29
CA PHE A 5 -3.52 -11.01 35.34
C PHE A 5 -2.13 -10.96 35.99
N GLU A 6 -2.02 -10.88 37.31
CA GLU A 6 -0.73 -10.93 38.03
C GLU A 6 -0.10 -12.34 38.00
N THR A 7 -0.92 -13.38 37.87
CA THR A 7 -0.45 -14.79 37.86
C THR A 7 -0.67 -15.53 36.54
N THR A 8 -1.47 -14.96 35.62
CA THR A 8 -1.81 -15.57 34.34
C THR A 8 -1.54 -14.58 33.22
N PRO A 9 -0.79 -14.93 32.15
CA PRO A 9 -0.48 -13.99 31.10
C PRO A 9 -1.73 -13.41 30.42
N PHE A 10 -1.72 -12.11 30.13
CA PHE A 10 -2.69 -11.47 29.26
C PHE A 10 -2.41 -11.94 27.83
N ARG A 11 -3.41 -12.52 27.19
CA ARG A 11 -3.31 -13.06 25.84
C ARG A 11 -3.85 -12.07 24.81
N LEU A 12 -3.00 -11.65 23.88
CA LEU A 12 -3.32 -10.71 22.81
C LEU A 12 -3.25 -11.38 21.44
N ALA A 13 -4.34 -11.28 20.67
CA ALA A 13 -4.32 -11.52 19.23
C ALA A 13 -4.12 -10.20 18.48
N VAL A 14 -3.24 -10.20 17.49
CA VAL A 14 -3.05 -9.10 16.53
C VAL A 14 -3.40 -9.59 15.13
N ILE A 15 -4.43 -9.02 14.53
CA ILE A 15 -4.88 -9.38 13.18
C ILE A 15 -4.26 -8.43 12.16
N GLY A 16 -3.29 -8.93 11.41
CA GLY A 16 -2.44 -8.21 10.46
C GLY A 16 -1.01 -8.04 10.98
N ALA A 17 -0.05 -8.74 10.37
CA ALA A 17 1.38 -8.68 10.69
C ALA A 17 2.14 -7.65 9.83
N GLY A 18 1.45 -6.60 9.36
CA GLY A 18 2.07 -5.41 8.78
C GLY A 18 2.72 -4.52 9.86
N PRO A 19 3.32 -3.37 9.47
CA PRO A 19 3.97 -2.46 10.42
C PRO A 19 3.10 -2.05 11.60
N ALA A 20 1.80 -1.85 11.39
CA ALA A 20 0.86 -1.45 12.44
C ALA A 20 0.75 -2.53 13.51
N GLY A 21 0.50 -3.78 13.12
CA GLY A 21 0.38 -4.89 14.06
C GLY A 21 1.68 -5.17 14.80
N VAL A 22 2.81 -5.23 14.07
CA VAL A 22 4.12 -5.48 14.67
C VAL A 22 4.49 -4.39 15.68
N TYR A 23 4.21 -3.10 15.40
CA TYR A 23 4.47 -2.03 16.35
C TYR A 23 3.50 -2.00 17.51
N ALA A 24 2.24 -2.42 17.36
CA ALA A 24 1.30 -2.56 18.48
C ALA A 24 1.81 -3.65 19.45
N ALA A 25 2.16 -4.82 18.92
CA ALA A 25 2.75 -5.90 19.70
C ALA A 25 4.04 -5.45 20.40
N GLU A 26 4.99 -4.84 19.68
CA GLU A 26 6.23 -4.34 20.25
C GLU A 26 6.00 -3.29 21.35
N THR A 27 5.04 -2.38 21.14
CA THR A 27 4.72 -1.33 22.12
C THR A 27 4.20 -1.92 23.43
N LEU A 28 3.33 -2.94 23.34
CA LEU A 28 2.86 -3.67 24.53
C LEU A 28 4.01 -4.39 25.23
N MET A 29 4.81 -5.16 24.49
CA MET A 29 5.96 -5.92 25.04
C MET A 29 6.99 -5.02 25.72
N ARG A 30 7.13 -3.78 25.28
CA ARG A 30 8.06 -2.78 25.82
C ARG A 30 7.43 -1.83 26.85
N SER A 31 6.16 -1.98 27.15
CA SER A 31 5.49 -1.17 28.18
C SER A 31 6.14 -1.35 29.56
N GLU A 32 6.02 -0.34 30.41
CA GLU A 32 6.54 -0.42 31.78
C GLU A 32 5.91 -1.57 32.56
N GLN A 33 4.62 -1.84 32.34
CA GLN A 33 3.87 -2.91 32.99
C GLN A 33 4.50 -4.28 32.67
N VAL A 34 4.87 -4.53 31.45
CA VAL A 34 5.48 -5.80 31.02
C VAL A 34 6.95 -5.88 31.43
N THR A 35 7.75 -4.84 31.15
CA THR A 35 9.19 -4.84 31.43
C THR A 35 9.52 -4.85 32.92
N SER A 36 8.63 -4.35 33.75
CA SER A 36 8.76 -4.46 35.25
C SER A 36 8.26 -5.78 35.82
N GLY A 37 7.65 -6.65 35.01
CA GLY A 37 7.07 -7.91 35.45
C GLY A 37 5.70 -7.77 36.17
N ARG A 38 5.09 -6.56 36.14
CA ARG A 38 3.74 -6.36 36.67
C ARG A 38 2.64 -7.00 35.83
N LEU A 39 2.88 -7.14 34.51
CA LEU A 39 1.99 -7.76 33.57
C LEU A 39 2.77 -8.79 32.75
N ALA A 40 2.36 -10.05 32.80
CA ALA A 40 2.81 -11.07 31.88
C ALA A 40 1.92 -11.01 30.60
N VAL A 41 2.51 -11.15 29.42
CA VAL A 41 1.76 -11.14 28.14
C VAL A 41 2.21 -12.25 27.21
N GLU A 42 1.26 -12.78 26.45
CA GLU A 42 1.49 -13.66 25.28
C GLU A 42 0.86 -13.00 24.07
N VAL A 43 1.63 -12.88 22.99
CA VAL A 43 1.17 -12.18 21.78
C VAL A 43 1.25 -13.10 20.58
N ASP A 44 0.14 -13.23 19.87
CA ASP A 44 0.02 -13.95 18.61
C ASP A 44 -0.35 -12.98 17.48
N LEU A 45 0.45 -12.97 16.41
CA LEU A 45 0.19 -12.19 15.22
C LEU A 45 -0.32 -13.10 14.09
N PHE A 46 -1.49 -12.76 13.54
CA PHE A 46 -2.09 -13.46 12.42
C PHE A 46 -1.99 -12.62 11.16
N ASP A 47 -1.69 -13.24 10.03
CA ASP A 47 -1.74 -12.57 8.72
C ASP A 47 -2.43 -13.47 7.70
N ALA A 48 -3.24 -12.85 6.84
CA ALA A 48 -3.92 -13.56 5.75
C ALA A 48 -2.94 -14.11 4.70
N LEU A 49 -1.75 -13.54 4.61
CA LEU A 49 -0.69 -13.96 3.69
C LEU A 49 0.35 -14.83 4.42
N PRO A 50 0.99 -15.79 3.71
CA PRO A 50 2.06 -16.61 4.31
C PRO A 50 3.27 -15.79 4.79
N ALA A 51 3.51 -14.63 4.18
CA ALA A 51 4.62 -13.74 4.53
C ALA A 51 4.12 -12.53 5.34
N PRO A 52 4.84 -12.10 6.39
CA PRO A 52 4.52 -10.89 7.15
C PRO A 52 4.88 -9.61 6.40
N PHE A 53 4.72 -8.47 7.07
CA PHE A 53 5.11 -7.10 6.71
C PHE A 53 4.09 -6.34 5.86
N GLY A 54 2.96 -6.95 5.48
CA GLY A 54 1.84 -6.26 4.83
C GLY A 54 2.28 -5.40 3.63
N LEU A 55 1.83 -4.15 3.59
CA LEU A 55 2.13 -3.23 2.49
C LEU A 55 3.61 -2.84 2.34
N ILE A 56 4.49 -3.10 3.31
CA ILE A 56 5.93 -2.91 3.08
C ILE A 56 6.44 -3.95 2.08
N ARG A 57 5.91 -5.17 2.15
CA ARG A 57 6.23 -6.22 1.19
C ARG A 57 5.40 -6.13 -0.10
N TYR A 58 4.10 -5.77 0.01
CA TYR A 58 3.12 -5.91 -1.06
C TYR A 58 2.44 -4.60 -1.47
N GLY A 59 3.03 -3.44 -1.17
CA GLY A 59 2.41 -2.15 -1.47
C GLY A 59 3.38 -0.97 -1.60
N VAL A 60 4.62 -1.12 -1.16
CA VAL A 60 5.69 -0.15 -1.43
C VAL A 60 6.40 -0.56 -2.71
N ALA A 61 6.51 0.35 -3.67
CA ALA A 61 7.15 0.06 -4.94
C ALA A 61 8.57 -0.53 -4.74
N PRO A 62 8.95 -1.57 -5.51
CA PRO A 62 10.19 -2.32 -5.31
C PRO A 62 11.45 -1.46 -5.48
N ASP A 63 11.34 -0.35 -6.20
CA ASP A 63 12.39 0.61 -6.43
C ASP A 63 12.56 1.67 -5.33
N HIS A 64 11.89 1.49 -4.17
CA HIS A 64 12.09 2.26 -2.95
C HIS A 64 12.89 1.51 -1.86
N PRO A 65 14.18 1.20 -2.06
CA PRO A 65 14.95 0.37 -1.14
C PRO A 65 15.05 0.99 0.25
N ARG A 66 15.00 2.34 0.35
CA ARG A 66 15.05 3.06 1.62
C ARG A 66 13.81 2.79 2.48
N ILE A 67 12.60 2.82 1.87
CA ILE A 67 11.35 2.57 2.58
C ILE A 67 11.23 1.07 2.89
N LYS A 68 11.52 0.20 1.93
CA LYS A 68 11.56 -1.25 2.14
C LYS A 68 12.58 -1.69 3.19
N GLY A 69 13.64 -0.91 3.41
CA GLY A 69 14.63 -1.14 4.47
C GLY A 69 14.06 -1.18 5.89
N ILE A 70 12.83 -0.72 6.12
CA ILE A 70 12.12 -0.84 7.39
C ILE A 70 11.83 -2.31 7.76
N ILE A 71 11.74 -3.21 6.76
CA ILE A 71 11.61 -4.65 6.96
C ILE A 71 12.67 -5.17 7.93
N ARG A 72 13.91 -4.67 7.86
CA ARG A 72 14.99 -5.07 8.77
C ARG A 72 14.68 -4.79 10.25
N ALA A 73 13.93 -3.71 10.52
CA ALA A 73 13.51 -3.40 11.89
C ALA A 73 12.37 -4.33 12.33
N LEU A 74 11.39 -4.55 11.48
CA LEU A 74 10.27 -5.46 11.74
C LEU A 74 10.74 -6.91 11.91
N HIS A 75 11.68 -7.33 11.08
CA HIS A 75 12.34 -8.65 11.15
C HIS A 75 13.02 -8.86 12.50
N ARG A 76 13.75 -7.85 13.03
CA ARG A 76 14.37 -7.93 14.35
C ARG A 76 13.35 -7.99 15.49
N ILE A 77 12.18 -7.36 15.31
CA ILE A 77 11.12 -7.42 16.32
C ILE A 77 10.54 -8.83 16.37
N LEU A 78 10.07 -9.36 15.24
CA LEU A 78 9.48 -10.71 15.19
C LEU A 78 10.49 -11.82 15.47
N GLY A 79 11.75 -11.65 15.08
CA GLY A 79 12.82 -12.64 15.31
C GLY A 79 13.33 -12.73 16.74
N ARG A 80 12.79 -11.96 17.72
CA ARG A 80 13.16 -12.09 19.15
C ARG A 80 12.61 -13.38 19.78
N GLY A 81 11.55 -13.97 19.19
CA GLY A 81 10.92 -15.17 19.71
C GLY A 81 10.03 -14.93 20.95
N ASP A 82 9.71 -13.67 21.26
CA ASP A 82 8.84 -13.26 22.36
C ASP A 82 7.37 -13.11 21.95
N MET A 83 7.05 -13.37 20.69
CA MET A 83 5.70 -13.40 20.11
C MET A 83 5.65 -14.46 19.00
N ARG A 84 4.46 -15.04 18.76
CA ARG A 84 4.27 -16.04 17.71
C ARG A 84 3.68 -15.39 16.45
N PHE A 85 4.06 -15.90 15.28
CA PHE A 85 3.52 -15.50 14.00
C PHE A 85 2.74 -16.66 13.37
N PHE A 86 1.56 -16.38 12.84
CA PHE A 86 0.68 -17.29 12.11
C PHE A 86 0.29 -16.67 10.77
N GLY A 87 1.10 -16.88 9.75
CA GLY A 87 0.81 -16.49 8.38
C GLY A 87 -0.10 -17.51 7.68
N ASN A 88 -0.77 -17.09 6.61
CA ASN A 88 -1.76 -17.88 5.89
C ASN A 88 -3.02 -18.23 6.71
N VAL A 89 -3.38 -17.37 7.67
CA VAL A 89 -4.59 -17.49 8.49
C VAL A 89 -5.50 -16.29 8.25
N VAL A 90 -6.62 -16.52 7.60
CA VAL A 90 -7.56 -15.47 7.18
C VAL A 90 -8.64 -15.26 8.24
N PHE A 91 -8.67 -14.09 8.86
CA PHE A 91 -9.74 -13.70 9.76
C PHE A 91 -11.10 -13.65 9.03
N GLY A 92 -12.11 -14.24 9.63
CA GLY A 92 -13.47 -14.36 9.06
C GLY A 92 -13.67 -15.63 8.22
N ARG A 93 -12.59 -16.35 7.86
CA ARG A 93 -12.65 -17.64 7.16
C ARG A 93 -12.07 -18.77 8.02
N ASP A 94 -10.83 -18.62 8.45
CA ASP A 94 -10.06 -19.66 9.15
C ASP A 94 -10.16 -19.51 10.67
N ILE A 95 -10.25 -18.26 11.14
CA ILE A 95 -10.43 -17.87 12.54
C ILE A 95 -11.49 -16.75 12.62
N THR A 96 -12.46 -16.91 13.50
CA THR A 96 -13.58 -15.98 13.68
C THR A 96 -13.37 -15.05 14.89
N LEU A 97 -14.21 -14.02 15.03
CA LEU A 97 -14.20 -13.17 16.23
C LEU A 97 -14.59 -13.97 17.48
N GLU A 98 -15.48 -14.96 17.37
CA GLU A 98 -15.86 -15.85 18.47
C GLU A 98 -14.67 -16.69 18.94
N ASP A 99 -13.92 -17.31 18.00
CA ASP A 99 -12.69 -18.03 18.31
C ASP A 99 -11.67 -17.14 19.04
N LEU A 100 -11.50 -15.90 18.53
CA LEU A 100 -10.57 -14.96 19.17
C LEU A 100 -10.98 -14.60 20.59
N ARG A 101 -12.28 -14.41 20.85
CA ARG A 101 -12.81 -14.14 22.20
C ARG A 101 -12.70 -15.34 23.16
N GLU A 102 -12.72 -16.55 22.62
CA GLU A 102 -12.52 -17.76 23.42
C GLU A 102 -11.07 -17.89 23.90
N HIS A 103 -10.09 -17.50 23.07
CA HIS A 103 -8.67 -17.77 23.30
C HIS A 103 -7.84 -16.56 23.71
N TYR A 104 -8.36 -15.32 23.59
CA TYR A 104 -7.62 -14.07 23.84
C TYR A 104 -8.41 -13.10 24.72
N ASP A 105 -7.69 -12.43 25.62
CA ASP A 105 -8.24 -11.38 26.47
C ASP A 105 -8.42 -10.05 25.71
N GLY A 106 -7.64 -9.86 24.63
CA GLY A 106 -7.72 -8.70 23.76
C GLY A 106 -7.39 -9.04 22.30
N VAL A 107 -7.99 -8.27 21.39
CA VAL A 107 -7.77 -8.38 19.94
C VAL A 107 -7.46 -7.00 19.37
N VAL A 108 -6.37 -6.87 18.63
CA VAL A 108 -6.02 -5.65 17.88
C VAL A 108 -6.14 -5.90 16.38
N PHE A 109 -7.04 -5.20 15.73
CA PHE A 109 -7.16 -5.22 14.27
C PHE A 109 -6.18 -4.22 13.64
N SER A 110 -5.27 -4.72 12.81
CA SER A 110 -4.20 -3.97 12.13
C SER A 110 -4.11 -4.31 10.64
N THR A 111 -5.26 -4.58 10.02
CA THR A 111 -5.39 -5.12 8.66
C THR A 111 -5.07 -4.12 7.54
N GLY A 112 -4.84 -2.85 7.90
CA GLY A 112 -4.46 -1.81 6.95
C GLY A 112 -5.62 -1.31 6.09
N ALA A 113 -5.31 -0.87 4.87
CA ALA A 113 -6.26 -0.44 3.84
C ALA A 113 -5.70 -0.93 2.50
N LEU A 114 -6.40 -1.87 1.87
CA LEU A 114 -5.91 -2.64 0.72
C LEU A 114 -6.78 -2.47 -0.53
N LYS A 115 -7.95 -1.80 -0.41
CA LYS A 115 -8.86 -1.55 -1.52
C LYS A 115 -8.69 -0.12 -2.03
N ASP A 116 -8.94 0.10 -3.31
CA ASP A 116 -9.00 1.44 -3.87
C ASP A 116 -10.25 2.18 -3.40
N ALA A 117 -10.09 3.47 -3.13
CA ALA A 117 -11.22 4.36 -2.91
C ALA A 117 -12.08 4.46 -4.16
N GLN A 118 -13.39 4.55 -3.96
CA GLN A 118 -14.35 4.65 -5.06
C GLN A 118 -14.19 5.98 -5.81
N LEU A 119 -14.29 5.90 -7.13
CA LEU A 119 -14.41 7.04 -8.02
C LEU A 119 -15.70 6.88 -8.82
N ASN A 120 -16.76 7.58 -8.39
CA ASN A 120 -18.09 7.43 -8.95
C ASN A 120 -18.24 8.30 -10.21
N ILE A 121 -17.75 7.81 -11.35
CA ILE A 121 -17.91 8.41 -12.68
C ILE A 121 -18.35 7.35 -13.68
N PRO A 122 -19.09 7.72 -14.74
CA PRO A 122 -19.47 6.81 -15.81
C PRO A 122 -18.28 6.06 -16.41
N GLY A 123 -18.44 4.79 -16.71
CA GLY A 123 -17.43 3.95 -17.37
C GLY A 123 -16.26 3.49 -16.49
N ILE A 124 -16.29 3.77 -15.18
CA ILE A 124 -15.16 3.45 -14.28
C ILE A 124 -14.89 1.95 -14.15
N ASP A 125 -15.89 1.12 -14.43
CA ASP A 125 -15.81 -0.33 -14.33
C ASP A 125 -15.62 -1.02 -15.69
N LEU A 126 -15.28 -0.27 -16.76
CA LEU A 126 -14.96 -0.82 -18.07
C LEU A 126 -13.71 -1.71 -18.00
N ASP A 127 -13.65 -2.69 -18.89
CA ASP A 127 -12.41 -3.46 -19.10
C ASP A 127 -11.27 -2.52 -19.54
N GLY A 128 -10.12 -2.64 -18.88
CA GLY A 128 -9.01 -1.67 -18.99
C GLY A 128 -9.00 -0.55 -17.95
N SER A 129 -10.03 -0.49 -17.06
CA SER A 129 -10.05 0.43 -15.92
C SER A 129 -9.73 -0.32 -14.63
N TYR A 130 -8.55 -0.08 -14.07
CA TYR A 130 -7.99 -0.82 -12.94
C TYR A 130 -7.87 0.03 -11.68
N GLY A 131 -7.89 -0.62 -10.53
CA GLY A 131 -7.44 -0.03 -9.28
C GLY A 131 -5.91 0.08 -9.22
N ALA A 132 -5.39 1.15 -8.65
CA ALA A 132 -3.96 1.25 -8.40
C ALA A 132 -3.48 0.18 -7.41
N ALA A 133 -4.32 -0.18 -6.41
CA ALA A 133 -4.01 -1.24 -5.45
C ALA A 133 -3.77 -2.59 -6.14
N ASP A 134 -4.57 -2.92 -7.16
CA ASP A 134 -4.45 -4.18 -7.89
C ASP A 134 -3.14 -4.25 -8.70
N PHE A 135 -2.78 -3.17 -9.37
CA PHE A 135 -1.51 -3.07 -10.10
C PHE A 135 -0.30 -3.12 -9.17
N VAL A 136 -0.39 -2.42 -8.03
CA VAL A 136 0.63 -2.46 -6.97
C VAL A 136 0.80 -3.88 -6.43
N ALA A 137 -0.30 -4.56 -6.13
CA ALA A 137 -0.27 -5.94 -5.65
C ALA A 137 0.35 -6.89 -6.68
N TRP A 138 0.06 -6.69 -7.98
CA TRP A 138 0.67 -7.46 -9.06
C TRP A 138 2.20 -7.29 -9.10
N TYR A 139 2.70 -6.04 -9.18
CA TYR A 139 4.15 -5.86 -9.32
C TYR A 139 4.93 -6.19 -8.04
N ASP A 140 4.29 -6.12 -6.88
CA ASP A 140 4.87 -6.55 -5.62
C ASP A 140 4.71 -8.06 -5.34
N GLY A 141 4.06 -8.81 -6.25
CA GLY A 141 3.95 -10.27 -6.20
C GLY A 141 3.04 -10.77 -5.08
N ASN A 142 1.92 -10.08 -4.84
CA ASN A 142 0.91 -10.55 -3.90
C ASN A 142 0.25 -11.83 -4.44
N PRO A 143 0.18 -12.92 -3.64
CA PRO A 143 -0.30 -14.22 -4.09
C PRO A 143 -1.80 -14.25 -4.44
N ASP A 144 -2.59 -13.30 -3.99
CA ASP A 144 -4.04 -13.25 -4.22
C ASP A 144 -4.42 -12.51 -5.51
N TYR A 145 -3.43 -12.03 -6.27
CA TYR A 145 -3.64 -11.26 -7.50
C TYR A 145 -3.19 -12.03 -8.75
N PRO A 146 -3.71 -11.67 -9.95
CA PRO A 146 -3.34 -12.31 -11.20
C PRO A 146 -1.83 -12.36 -11.43
N ARG A 147 -1.34 -13.43 -12.07
CA ARG A 147 0.09 -13.57 -12.43
C ARG A 147 0.48 -12.75 -13.64
N THR A 148 -0.48 -12.42 -14.49
CA THR A 148 -0.28 -11.61 -15.69
C THR A 148 -1.01 -10.28 -15.53
N TRP A 149 -0.43 -9.23 -16.11
CA TRP A 149 -1.04 -7.91 -16.19
C TRP A 149 -0.97 -7.41 -17.62
N PRO A 150 -2.07 -6.91 -18.21
CA PRO A 150 -2.05 -6.39 -19.56
C PRO A 150 -1.26 -5.06 -19.61
N LEU A 151 -0.19 -5.01 -20.42
CA LEU A 151 0.62 -3.82 -20.68
C LEU A 151 0.74 -3.63 -22.20
N ASP A 152 -0.35 -3.88 -22.92
CA ASP A 152 -0.41 -4.02 -24.38
C ASP A 152 -0.93 -2.77 -25.09
N HIS A 153 -1.15 -1.68 -24.37
CA HIS A 153 -1.53 -0.38 -24.90
C HIS A 153 -0.37 0.61 -24.86
N GLU A 154 -0.27 1.49 -25.87
CA GLU A 154 0.79 2.50 -25.95
C GLU A 154 0.57 3.65 -24.97
N SER A 155 -0.68 4.08 -24.76
CA SER A 155 -1.04 5.21 -23.91
C SER A 155 -1.91 4.78 -22.74
N VAL A 156 -1.49 5.13 -21.52
CA VAL A 156 -2.17 4.77 -20.27
C VAL A 156 -2.32 5.96 -19.35
N GLY A 157 -3.43 6.00 -18.57
CA GLY A 157 -3.74 7.11 -17.66
C GLY A 157 -3.69 6.69 -16.19
N VAL A 158 -3.12 7.52 -15.33
CA VAL A 158 -3.11 7.38 -13.87
C VAL A 158 -3.90 8.53 -13.26
N ILE A 159 -5.00 8.22 -12.59
CA ILE A 159 -5.90 9.21 -11.99
C ILE A 159 -5.51 9.40 -10.54
N GLY A 160 -4.92 10.53 -10.23
CA GLY A 160 -4.47 10.88 -8.88
C GLY A 160 -3.13 11.62 -8.90
N ASN A 161 -2.84 12.32 -7.82
CA ASN A 161 -1.64 13.15 -7.67
C ASN A 161 -1.06 12.99 -6.25
N GLY A 162 -0.95 11.75 -5.80
CA GLY A 162 -0.32 11.33 -4.54
C GLY A 162 0.83 10.38 -4.80
N ASN A 163 1.51 9.93 -3.72
CA ASN A 163 2.68 9.05 -3.82
C ASN A 163 2.39 7.76 -4.61
N VAL A 164 1.23 7.13 -4.36
CA VAL A 164 0.83 5.90 -5.09
C VAL A 164 0.68 6.15 -6.59
N ALA A 165 0.10 7.29 -6.98
CA ALA A 165 -0.02 7.64 -8.41
C ALA A 165 1.35 7.76 -9.07
N LEU A 166 2.33 8.37 -8.38
CA LEU A 166 3.69 8.48 -8.91
C LEU A 166 4.41 7.13 -8.93
N ASP A 167 4.21 6.27 -7.93
CA ASP A 167 4.75 4.91 -7.92
C ASP A 167 4.20 4.11 -9.10
N VAL A 168 2.88 4.15 -9.32
CA VAL A 168 2.23 3.49 -10.47
C VAL A 168 2.80 4.02 -11.79
N ALA A 169 2.87 5.34 -11.96
CA ALA A 169 3.38 5.96 -13.18
C ALA A 169 4.85 5.57 -13.44
N ARG A 170 5.69 5.57 -12.40
CA ARG A 170 7.09 5.18 -12.49
C ARG A 170 7.24 3.70 -12.83
N MET A 171 6.45 2.83 -12.18
CA MET A 171 6.46 1.39 -12.47
C MET A 171 5.94 1.07 -13.87
N LEU A 172 4.97 1.81 -14.39
CA LEU A 172 4.51 1.70 -15.78
C LEU A 172 5.62 2.14 -16.77
N SER A 173 6.40 3.16 -16.43
CA SER A 173 7.43 3.73 -17.29
C SER A 173 8.76 2.96 -17.30
N LYS A 174 9.13 2.26 -16.21
CA LYS A 174 10.39 1.52 -16.12
C LYS A 174 10.42 0.28 -17.00
N SER A 175 11.61 -0.04 -17.52
CA SER A 175 11.86 -1.31 -18.21
C SER A 175 11.96 -2.48 -17.21
N GLY A 176 11.72 -3.72 -17.68
CA GLY A 176 11.95 -4.91 -16.88
C GLY A 176 13.38 -5.04 -16.39
N ASP A 177 14.36 -4.72 -17.25
CA ASP A 177 15.79 -4.81 -16.93
C ASP A 177 16.20 -3.87 -15.79
N GLU A 178 15.61 -2.67 -15.72
CA GLU A 178 15.87 -1.74 -14.63
C GLU A 178 15.31 -2.26 -13.30
N LEU A 179 14.18 -2.98 -13.35
CA LEU A 179 13.53 -3.56 -12.17
C LEU A 179 14.21 -4.83 -11.66
N LEU A 180 15.08 -5.50 -12.45
CA LEU A 180 15.86 -6.66 -11.99
C LEU A 180 16.79 -6.34 -10.81
N LYS A 181 17.10 -5.07 -10.56
CA LYS A 181 17.85 -4.62 -9.38
C LYS A 181 17.07 -4.73 -8.07
N THR A 182 15.83 -5.14 -8.13
CA THR A 182 14.89 -5.23 -7.02
C THR A 182 14.42 -6.68 -6.81
N GLU A 183 13.54 -6.89 -5.83
CA GLU A 183 12.97 -8.19 -5.53
C GLU A 183 11.72 -8.54 -6.36
N ILE A 184 11.49 -7.91 -7.51
CA ILE A 184 10.32 -8.23 -8.34
C ILE A 184 10.29 -9.72 -8.70
N PRO A 185 9.09 -10.33 -8.74
CA PRO A 185 8.96 -11.72 -9.17
C PRO A 185 9.18 -11.86 -10.70
N ALA A 186 9.48 -13.08 -11.12
CA ALA A 186 9.78 -13.39 -12.52
C ALA A 186 8.65 -13.03 -13.50
N ASN A 187 7.38 -13.22 -13.09
CA ASN A 187 6.22 -12.87 -13.93
C ASN A 187 6.10 -11.36 -14.19
N VAL A 188 6.54 -10.53 -13.25
CA VAL A 188 6.56 -9.06 -13.43
C VAL A 188 7.64 -8.67 -14.42
N TYR A 189 8.83 -9.25 -14.31
CA TYR A 189 9.89 -9.04 -15.30
C TYR A 189 9.42 -9.40 -16.72
N LEU A 190 8.83 -10.58 -16.90
CA LEU A 190 8.31 -11.04 -18.20
C LEU A 190 7.21 -10.11 -18.72
N GLY A 191 6.24 -9.73 -17.90
CA GLY A 191 5.19 -8.78 -18.29
C GLY A 191 5.75 -7.41 -18.69
N LYS A 192 6.81 -6.94 -18.05
CA LYS A 192 7.47 -5.68 -18.41
C LYS A 192 8.29 -5.76 -19.70
N GLN A 193 8.84 -6.93 -20.04
CA GLN A 193 9.53 -7.13 -21.33
C GLN A 193 8.58 -7.02 -22.53
N ASP A 194 7.34 -7.45 -22.36
CA ASP A 194 6.30 -7.41 -23.41
C ASP A 194 5.51 -6.10 -23.43
N SER A 195 5.82 -5.14 -22.55
CA SER A 195 5.11 -3.86 -22.44
C SER A 195 5.22 -3.03 -23.71
N LYS A 196 4.08 -2.49 -24.15
CA LYS A 196 3.97 -1.59 -25.30
C LYS A 196 3.81 -0.12 -24.91
N ILE A 197 3.89 0.19 -23.62
CA ILE A 197 3.64 1.53 -23.10
C ILE A 197 4.75 2.49 -23.58
N THR A 198 4.33 3.55 -24.24
CA THR A 198 5.18 4.67 -24.70
C THR A 198 4.79 5.99 -24.06
N ASP A 199 3.54 6.09 -23.55
CA ASP A 199 2.99 7.30 -22.97
C ASP A 199 2.25 6.98 -21.68
N VAL A 200 2.68 7.58 -20.59
CA VAL A 200 2.04 7.48 -19.26
C VAL A 200 1.54 8.86 -18.86
N HIS A 201 0.24 9.00 -18.66
CA HIS A 201 -0.39 10.26 -18.30
C HIS A 201 -0.82 10.25 -16.83
N VAL A 202 -0.37 11.22 -16.04
CA VAL A 202 -0.75 11.39 -14.62
C VAL A 202 -1.66 12.61 -14.48
N PHE A 203 -2.86 12.41 -13.96
CA PHE A 203 -3.87 13.46 -13.88
C PHE A 203 -4.15 13.91 -12.45
N GLY A 204 -3.89 15.18 -12.16
CA GLY A 204 -4.22 15.85 -10.92
C GLY A 204 -5.37 16.85 -11.07
N ARG A 205 -6.39 16.75 -10.21
CA ARG A 205 -7.53 17.69 -10.26
C ARG A 205 -7.22 19.09 -9.75
N ARG A 206 -6.04 19.30 -9.17
CA ARG A 206 -5.57 20.58 -8.63
C ARG A 206 -4.28 20.98 -9.33
N GLY A 207 -3.80 22.18 -9.05
CA GLY A 207 -2.59 22.71 -9.61
C GLY A 207 -1.29 22.12 -9.07
N PRO A 208 -0.16 22.51 -9.67
CA PRO A 208 1.18 22.06 -9.29
C PRO A 208 1.53 22.32 -7.82
N ALA A 209 1.01 23.41 -7.25
CA ALA A 209 1.24 23.80 -5.86
C ALA A 209 0.53 22.91 -4.83
N GLN A 210 -0.53 22.20 -5.22
CA GLN A 210 -1.37 21.40 -4.33
C GLN A 210 -1.05 19.89 -4.39
N THR A 211 0.14 19.53 -4.89
CA THR A 211 0.61 18.16 -4.94
C THR A 211 0.86 17.58 -3.55
N LYS A 212 0.60 16.27 -3.40
CA LYS A 212 0.73 15.59 -2.09
C LYS A 212 2.00 14.77 -1.94
N PHE A 213 2.75 14.56 -3.02
CA PHE A 213 4.01 13.82 -3.00
C PHE A 213 5.17 14.68 -2.49
N THR A 214 6.32 14.05 -2.21
CA THR A 214 7.51 14.75 -1.72
C THR A 214 8.38 15.28 -2.87
N PRO A 215 9.27 16.27 -2.62
CA PRO A 215 10.24 16.72 -3.64
C PRO A 215 11.15 15.60 -4.16
N LEU A 216 11.42 14.58 -3.34
CA LEU A 216 12.20 13.43 -3.76
C LEU A 216 11.44 12.60 -4.80
N GLU A 217 10.20 12.25 -4.50
CA GLU A 217 9.33 11.49 -5.40
C GLU A 217 9.09 12.21 -6.72
N ALA A 218 8.92 13.54 -6.71
CA ALA A 218 8.84 14.32 -7.93
C ALA A 218 10.10 14.14 -8.81
N ARG A 219 11.29 14.29 -8.23
CA ARG A 219 12.55 14.11 -8.99
C ARG A 219 12.75 12.68 -9.50
N GLU A 220 12.31 11.69 -8.74
CA GLU A 220 12.40 10.28 -9.12
C GLU A 220 11.60 9.92 -10.37
N LEU A 221 10.59 10.72 -10.77
CA LEU A 221 9.84 10.52 -12.02
C LEU A 221 10.71 10.63 -13.28
N ALA A 222 11.67 11.57 -13.30
CA ALA A 222 12.55 11.77 -14.45
C ALA A 222 13.80 10.88 -14.41
N HIS A 223 13.97 10.07 -13.34
CA HIS A 223 15.20 9.30 -13.13
C HIS A 223 15.29 7.95 -13.85
N PRO A 224 14.17 7.25 -14.18
CA PRO A 224 14.26 6.00 -14.93
C PRO A 224 14.89 6.19 -16.30
N LYS A 225 15.68 5.20 -16.75
CA LYS A 225 16.32 5.23 -18.06
C LYS A 225 15.27 5.18 -19.17
N GLY A 226 15.46 6.01 -20.19
CA GLY A 226 14.54 6.10 -21.32
C GLY A 226 13.23 6.84 -21.01
N VAL A 227 13.11 7.53 -19.87
CA VAL A 227 11.91 8.29 -19.50
C VAL A 227 12.17 9.80 -19.63
N GLN A 228 11.24 10.48 -20.31
CA GLN A 228 11.15 11.93 -20.36
C GLN A 228 9.87 12.38 -19.67
N VAL A 229 9.97 13.33 -18.76
CA VAL A 229 8.79 14.00 -18.20
C VAL A 229 8.37 15.15 -19.11
N VAL A 230 7.08 15.24 -19.40
CA VAL A 230 6.45 16.25 -20.25
C VAL A 230 5.35 16.96 -19.47
N MET A 231 5.26 18.27 -19.59
CA MET A 231 4.23 19.09 -18.95
C MET A 231 3.65 20.11 -19.93
N ASP A 232 2.39 20.48 -19.73
CA ASP A 232 1.78 21.59 -20.43
C ASP A 232 2.15 22.91 -19.72
N PRO A 233 2.81 23.88 -20.39
CA PRO A 233 3.14 25.18 -19.78
C PRO A 233 1.93 25.91 -19.18
N ARG A 234 0.74 25.75 -19.79
CA ARG A 234 -0.51 26.34 -19.30
C ARG A 234 -0.87 25.95 -17.87
N ASP A 235 -0.43 24.79 -17.43
CA ASP A 235 -0.67 24.31 -16.07
C ASP A 235 0.07 25.14 -15.01
N MET A 236 1.24 25.71 -15.37
CA MET A 236 2.00 26.63 -14.52
C MET A 236 1.52 28.08 -14.66
N GLU A 237 1.08 28.49 -15.84
CA GLU A 237 0.56 29.85 -16.11
C GLU A 237 -0.73 30.13 -15.30
N GLN A 238 -1.44 29.09 -14.90
CA GLN A 238 -2.65 29.21 -14.08
C GLN A 238 -2.37 29.53 -12.60
N ILE A 239 -1.09 29.47 -12.16
CA ILE A 239 -0.70 29.83 -10.78
C ILE A 239 -0.75 31.35 -10.63
N THR A 240 -1.59 31.82 -9.72
CA THR A 240 -1.76 33.26 -9.41
C THR A 240 -0.58 33.83 -8.61
N ASP A 241 -0.41 35.16 -8.62
CA ASP A 241 0.63 35.83 -7.82
C ASP A 241 0.52 35.51 -6.32
N ALA A 242 -0.69 35.40 -5.79
CA ALA A 242 -0.95 35.08 -4.40
C ALA A 242 -0.54 33.60 -4.08
N GLU A 243 -0.74 32.69 -5.03
CA GLU A 243 -0.25 31.31 -4.89
C GLU A 243 1.28 31.24 -4.97
N TRP A 244 1.91 32.03 -5.86
CA TRP A 244 3.36 32.11 -5.92
C TRP A 244 3.97 32.59 -4.60
N GLU A 245 3.36 33.53 -3.90
CA GLU A 245 3.81 33.95 -2.56
C GLU A 245 3.73 32.78 -1.56
N LYS A 246 2.63 32.01 -1.56
CA LYS A 246 2.45 30.83 -0.71
C LYS A 246 3.48 29.73 -1.03
N ILE A 247 3.71 29.46 -2.32
CA ILE A 247 4.71 28.48 -2.80
C ILE A 247 6.09 28.83 -2.25
N ARG A 248 6.53 30.08 -2.43
CA ARG A 248 7.86 30.53 -1.99
C ARG A 248 8.01 30.53 -0.47
N ALA A 249 6.91 30.66 0.29
CA ALA A 249 6.91 30.60 1.75
C ALA A 249 7.04 29.16 2.30
N ASP A 250 6.60 28.15 1.53
CA ASP A 250 6.69 26.74 1.91
C ASP A 250 7.81 26.03 1.17
N LYS A 251 8.89 25.72 1.88
CA LYS A 251 10.11 25.10 1.31
C LYS A 251 9.85 23.82 0.54
N ARG A 252 8.88 23.00 0.97
CA ARG A 252 8.56 21.73 0.31
C ARG A 252 7.91 21.99 -1.04
N THR A 253 6.89 22.82 -1.06
CA THR A 253 6.15 23.19 -2.27
C THR A 253 7.05 23.93 -3.26
N ASP A 254 7.89 24.87 -2.79
CA ASP A 254 8.88 25.58 -3.62
C ASP A 254 9.83 24.60 -4.32
N GLN A 255 10.36 23.60 -3.62
CA GLN A 255 11.23 22.59 -4.23
C GLN A 255 10.52 21.74 -5.30
N ILE A 256 9.26 21.39 -5.11
CA ILE A 256 8.48 20.63 -6.10
C ILE A 256 8.25 21.49 -7.35
N VAL A 257 7.76 22.71 -7.15
CA VAL A 257 7.45 23.61 -8.25
C VAL A 257 8.71 23.97 -9.05
N ARG A 258 9.86 24.18 -8.41
CA ARG A 258 11.15 24.36 -9.10
C ARG A 258 11.55 23.14 -9.94
N THR A 259 11.21 21.94 -9.51
CA THR A 259 11.43 20.74 -10.33
C THR A 259 10.59 20.81 -11.61
N PHE A 260 9.34 21.24 -11.52
CA PHE A 260 8.46 21.42 -12.69
C PHE A 260 8.94 22.54 -13.61
N GLU A 261 9.36 23.69 -13.06
CA GLU A 261 9.96 24.78 -13.83
C GLU A 261 11.21 24.30 -14.59
N GLY A 262 12.04 23.44 -13.95
CA GLY A 262 13.20 22.84 -14.61
C GLY A 262 12.83 21.96 -15.80
N TRP A 263 11.83 21.07 -15.64
CA TRP A 263 11.37 20.21 -16.75
C TRP A 263 10.79 21.00 -17.91
N LEU A 264 10.01 22.06 -17.64
CA LEU A 264 9.48 22.95 -18.67
C LEU A 264 10.58 23.72 -19.40
N ALA A 265 11.59 24.22 -18.66
CA ALA A 265 12.73 24.92 -19.27
C ALA A 265 13.53 23.97 -20.21
N ASP A 266 13.81 22.75 -19.75
CA ASP A 266 14.47 21.73 -20.56
C ASP A 266 13.66 21.33 -21.80
N GLN A 267 12.33 21.25 -21.66
CA GLN A 267 11.42 20.97 -22.77
C GLN A 267 11.44 22.11 -23.80
N GLN A 268 11.35 23.36 -23.36
CA GLN A 268 11.37 24.54 -24.22
C GLN A 268 12.73 24.68 -24.95
N GLU A 269 13.85 24.49 -24.25
CA GLU A 269 15.19 24.58 -24.87
C GLU A 269 15.34 23.55 -26.02
N ARG A 270 14.83 22.33 -25.83
CA ARG A 270 14.85 21.29 -26.87
C ARG A 270 13.95 21.61 -28.05
N GLU A 271 12.76 22.13 -27.79
CA GLU A 271 11.83 22.57 -28.85
C GLU A 271 12.44 23.70 -29.70
N GLU A 272 13.12 24.64 -29.07
CA GLU A 272 13.81 25.77 -29.73
C GLU A 272 15.05 25.34 -30.49
N SER A 273 15.83 24.41 -29.97
CA SER A 273 17.06 23.90 -30.59
C SER A 273 16.78 22.87 -31.70
N GLY A 274 15.59 22.25 -31.69
CA GLY A 274 15.25 21.13 -32.60
C GLY A 274 16.00 19.84 -32.28
N GLU A 275 16.61 19.74 -31.08
CA GLU A 275 17.28 18.54 -30.64
C GLU A 275 16.30 17.42 -30.31
N GLN A 276 16.70 16.18 -30.61
CA GLN A 276 15.89 15.02 -30.18
C GLN A 276 15.85 14.93 -28.66
N PRO A 277 14.68 14.61 -28.09
CA PRO A 277 14.55 14.45 -26.65
C PRO A 277 15.44 13.31 -26.13
N THR A 278 16.09 13.57 -24.99
CA THR A 278 16.89 12.58 -24.27
C THR A 278 16.34 12.41 -22.85
N ASP A 279 16.56 11.24 -22.25
CA ASP A 279 16.31 11.02 -20.84
C ASP A 279 17.31 11.79 -19.96
N ALA A 280 17.15 11.73 -18.63
CA ALA A 280 18.04 12.40 -17.68
C ALA A 280 19.51 11.87 -17.71
N HIS A 281 19.78 10.78 -18.41
CA HIS A 281 21.10 10.16 -18.56
C HIS A 281 21.70 10.41 -19.95
N GLY A 282 21.03 11.18 -20.81
CA GLY A 282 21.43 11.45 -22.21
C GLY A 282 21.12 10.29 -23.15
N GLY A 283 20.30 9.34 -22.74
CA GLY A 283 19.86 8.19 -23.55
C GLY A 283 18.60 8.49 -24.38
N GLU A 284 18.27 7.54 -25.28
CA GLU A 284 17.06 7.61 -26.09
C GLU A 284 15.79 7.54 -25.23
N VAL A 285 14.80 8.39 -25.51
CA VAL A 285 13.49 8.38 -24.86
C VAL A 285 12.65 7.24 -25.43
N LYS A 286 12.19 6.36 -24.56
CA LYS A 286 11.29 5.24 -24.87
C LYS A 286 9.89 5.47 -24.34
N VAL A 287 9.76 6.19 -23.21
CA VAL A 287 8.49 6.49 -22.56
C VAL A 287 8.42 7.98 -22.23
N ARG A 288 7.32 8.60 -22.57
CA ARG A 288 6.98 9.96 -22.14
C ARG A 288 6.02 9.88 -20.96
N LEU A 289 6.39 10.53 -19.86
CA LEU A 289 5.56 10.66 -18.67
C LEU A 289 4.96 12.06 -18.63
N HIS A 290 3.67 12.15 -18.94
CA HIS A 290 2.94 13.41 -19.01
C HIS A 290 2.31 13.75 -17.67
N MET A 291 2.64 14.92 -17.10
CA MET A 291 2.03 15.43 -15.90
C MET A 291 0.95 16.45 -16.27
N HIS A 292 -0.29 16.14 -15.92
CA HIS A 292 -1.46 16.99 -16.17
C HIS A 292 -2.03 17.52 -14.85
N PHE A 293 -2.08 18.83 -14.71
CA PHE A 293 -2.72 19.49 -13.58
C PHE A 293 -4.05 20.12 -14.00
N TRP A 294 -4.90 20.43 -13.02
CA TRP A 294 -6.20 21.05 -13.25
C TRP A 294 -7.16 20.19 -14.08
N HIS A 295 -7.04 18.86 -13.96
CA HIS A 295 -7.87 17.89 -14.69
C HIS A 295 -8.73 17.09 -13.73
N ARG A 296 -10.02 17.40 -13.63
CA ARG A 296 -11.00 16.63 -12.86
C ARG A 296 -11.57 15.51 -13.74
N PRO A 297 -11.48 14.25 -13.33
CA PRO A 297 -12.05 13.14 -14.10
C PRO A 297 -13.58 13.25 -14.15
N VAL A 298 -14.18 13.00 -15.31
CA VAL A 298 -15.62 13.12 -15.57
C VAL A 298 -16.21 11.81 -16.07
N GLU A 299 -15.56 11.14 -17.02
CA GLU A 299 -16.07 9.93 -17.67
C GLU A 299 -14.91 9.11 -18.24
N VAL A 300 -14.95 7.79 -18.08
CA VAL A 300 -14.10 6.86 -18.82
C VAL A 300 -14.83 6.52 -20.12
N LEU A 301 -14.18 6.71 -21.26
CA LEU A 301 -14.77 6.50 -22.57
C LEU A 301 -14.63 5.02 -22.99
N GLY A 302 -15.72 4.43 -23.47
CA GLY A 302 -15.79 3.04 -23.89
C GLY A 302 -15.83 2.86 -25.41
N SER A 303 -15.42 1.67 -25.87
CA SER A 303 -15.40 1.31 -27.30
C SER A 303 -16.77 0.96 -27.87
N GLY A 304 -17.76 0.64 -27.01
CA GLY A 304 -19.12 0.30 -27.41
C GLY A 304 -20.06 1.50 -27.41
N GLU A 305 -21.27 1.31 -27.94
CA GLU A 305 -22.33 2.28 -27.80
C GLU A 305 -22.73 2.40 -26.31
N LYS A 306 -23.18 3.59 -25.91
CA LYS A 306 -23.71 3.76 -24.53
C LYS A 306 -24.97 2.92 -24.36
N ASP A 307 -25.12 2.36 -23.16
CA ASP A 307 -26.30 1.58 -22.79
C ASP A 307 -27.57 2.44 -22.61
N GLU A 308 -28.70 1.83 -22.24
CA GLU A 308 -29.98 2.50 -22.06
C GLU A 308 -29.95 3.59 -20.95
N ASP A 309 -29.03 3.45 -19.99
CA ASP A 309 -28.81 4.43 -18.92
C ASP A 309 -27.73 5.46 -19.29
N GLY A 310 -27.22 5.45 -20.52
CA GLY A 310 -26.19 6.35 -21.04
C GLY A 310 -24.79 6.05 -20.54
N GLN A 311 -24.55 4.84 -19.96
CA GLN A 311 -23.24 4.44 -19.48
C GLN A 311 -22.35 3.93 -20.62
N PRO A 312 -21.04 4.25 -20.61
CA PRO A 312 -20.09 3.67 -21.54
C PRO A 312 -20.03 2.15 -21.44
N THR A 313 -19.82 1.49 -22.59
CA THR A 313 -19.69 0.02 -22.66
C THR A 313 -18.44 -0.40 -23.41
N GLY A 314 -18.10 -1.69 -23.36
CA GLY A 314 -16.92 -2.26 -24.00
C GLY A 314 -15.67 -2.11 -23.17
N HIS A 315 -14.55 -1.77 -23.80
CA HIS A 315 -13.26 -1.54 -23.13
C HIS A 315 -12.87 -0.05 -23.19
N VAL A 316 -11.93 0.35 -22.33
CA VAL A 316 -11.41 1.73 -22.27
C VAL A 316 -10.81 2.13 -23.61
N THR A 317 -11.21 3.30 -24.12
CA THR A 317 -10.62 3.95 -25.29
C THR A 317 -10.11 5.35 -25.00
N GLY A 318 -10.45 5.89 -23.83
CA GLY A 318 -10.02 7.21 -23.42
C GLY A 318 -10.66 7.64 -22.11
N MET A 319 -10.41 8.90 -21.80
CA MET A 319 -11.00 9.51 -20.61
C MET A 319 -11.26 11.00 -20.84
N ARG A 320 -12.43 11.45 -20.37
CA ARG A 320 -12.82 12.86 -20.36
C ARG A 320 -12.52 13.51 -19.04
N PHE A 321 -11.89 14.66 -19.11
CA PHE A 321 -11.63 15.53 -17.96
C PHE A 321 -12.28 16.89 -18.15
N GLU A 322 -12.64 17.52 -17.04
CA GLU A 322 -12.99 18.92 -16.98
C GLU A 322 -11.81 19.71 -16.42
N ARG A 323 -11.45 20.80 -17.10
CA ARG A 323 -10.47 21.76 -16.55
C ARG A 323 -11.02 22.40 -15.30
N THR A 324 -10.19 22.58 -14.30
CA THR A 324 -10.54 23.16 -13.03
C THR A 324 -9.76 24.45 -12.77
N ALA A 325 -10.28 25.28 -11.87
CA ALA A 325 -9.59 26.46 -11.35
C ALA A 325 -10.03 26.69 -9.90
N PHE A 326 -9.36 27.56 -9.17
CA PHE A 326 -9.86 28.11 -7.91
C PHE A 326 -10.70 29.36 -8.15
N ASP A 327 -11.82 29.45 -7.44
CA ASP A 327 -12.62 30.67 -7.39
C ASP A 327 -12.02 31.69 -6.40
N GLU A 328 -12.71 32.83 -6.22
CA GLU A 328 -12.32 33.89 -5.28
C GLU A 328 -12.30 33.48 -3.80
N HIS A 329 -12.91 32.35 -3.46
CA HIS A 329 -12.94 31.73 -2.13
C HIS A 329 -12.00 30.55 -1.99
N GLU A 330 -11.06 30.37 -2.90
CA GLU A 330 -10.12 29.23 -2.96
C GLU A 330 -10.84 27.86 -3.04
N GLN A 331 -12.08 27.82 -3.56
CA GLN A 331 -12.80 26.58 -3.81
C GLN A 331 -12.50 26.08 -5.22
N LEU A 332 -12.23 24.76 -5.33
CA LEU A 332 -11.96 24.13 -6.62
C LEU A 332 -13.27 23.98 -7.41
N ILE A 333 -13.35 24.66 -8.54
CA ILE A 333 -14.50 24.64 -9.44
C ILE A 333 -14.14 24.08 -10.81
N GLY A 334 -15.13 23.58 -11.54
CA GLY A 334 -15.00 23.27 -12.97
C GLY A 334 -15.15 24.53 -13.80
N THR A 335 -14.40 24.61 -14.87
CA THR A 335 -14.43 25.77 -15.80
C THR A 335 -15.47 25.60 -16.91
N GLY A 336 -16.01 24.41 -17.10
CA GLY A 336 -16.86 24.04 -18.24
C GLY A 336 -16.05 23.71 -19.52
N GLU A 337 -14.72 23.73 -19.47
CA GLU A 337 -13.85 23.27 -20.53
C GLU A 337 -13.57 21.78 -20.34
N TYR A 338 -13.86 20.97 -21.37
CA TYR A 338 -13.64 19.54 -21.37
C TYR A 338 -12.53 19.16 -22.34
N VAL A 339 -11.71 18.19 -21.90
CA VAL A 339 -10.61 17.64 -22.69
C VAL A 339 -10.69 16.11 -22.67
N ASP A 340 -10.62 15.48 -23.84
CA ASP A 340 -10.59 14.05 -23.99
C ASP A 340 -9.16 13.59 -24.31
N TYR A 341 -8.73 12.51 -23.64
CA TYR A 341 -7.46 11.84 -23.88
C TYR A 341 -7.72 10.43 -24.39
N GLU A 342 -7.04 10.04 -25.46
CA GLU A 342 -7.03 8.66 -25.95
C GLU A 342 -6.12 7.83 -25.05
N LEU A 343 -6.70 6.84 -24.35
CA LEU A 343 -6.03 5.98 -23.39
C LEU A 343 -6.56 4.57 -23.57
N GLY A 344 -5.68 3.59 -23.67
CA GLY A 344 -6.10 2.19 -23.73
C GLY A 344 -6.37 1.58 -22.34
N GLN A 345 -5.82 2.18 -21.29
CA GLN A 345 -6.00 1.75 -19.90
C GLN A 345 -5.99 2.95 -18.95
N VAL A 346 -6.70 2.82 -17.82
CA VAL A 346 -6.68 3.82 -16.74
C VAL A 346 -6.49 3.15 -15.37
N TYR A 347 -5.74 3.82 -14.48
CA TYR A 347 -5.41 3.37 -13.14
C TYR A 347 -5.92 4.37 -12.10
N ARG A 348 -6.78 3.94 -11.18
CA ARG A 348 -7.37 4.79 -10.14
C ARG A 348 -6.46 4.85 -8.93
N ALA A 349 -5.72 5.92 -8.75
CA ALA A 349 -4.83 6.16 -7.61
C ALA A 349 -5.35 7.31 -6.71
N VAL A 350 -6.65 7.26 -6.36
CA VAL A 350 -7.35 8.31 -5.63
C VAL A 350 -7.39 8.12 -4.11
N GLY A 351 -6.77 7.07 -3.62
CA GLY A 351 -6.62 6.71 -2.21
C GLY A 351 -6.98 5.25 -1.95
N TYR A 352 -6.71 4.79 -0.73
CA TYR A 352 -7.02 3.45 -0.26
C TYR A 352 -8.19 3.45 0.72
N PHE A 353 -8.84 2.30 0.87
CA PHE A 353 -9.88 2.02 1.84
C PHE A 353 -9.57 0.74 2.61
N GLY A 354 -9.91 0.71 3.90
CA GLY A 354 -9.94 -0.52 4.68
C GLY A 354 -11.04 -1.46 4.18
N SER A 355 -10.90 -2.74 4.48
CA SER A 355 -11.95 -3.73 4.23
C SER A 355 -12.76 -3.95 5.49
N GLU A 356 -14.07 -4.13 5.32
CA GLU A 356 -14.94 -4.61 6.38
C GLU A 356 -14.48 -5.98 6.86
N LEU A 357 -14.52 -6.19 8.17
CA LEU A 357 -14.18 -7.45 8.83
C LEU A 357 -15.45 -8.05 9.44
N ALA A 358 -15.59 -9.37 9.32
CA ALA A 358 -16.77 -10.08 9.83
C ALA A 358 -16.96 -9.83 11.33
N ASP A 359 -18.17 -9.47 11.73
CA ASP A 359 -18.58 -9.21 13.12
C ASP A 359 -17.85 -8.06 13.85
N VAL A 360 -17.12 -7.20 13.10
CA VAL A 360 -16.44 -6.03 13.64
C VAL A 360 -17.13 -4.75 13.14
N PRO A 361 -17.53 -3.82 14.04
CA PRO A 361 -18.20 -2.59 13.65
C PRO A 361 -17.38 -1.75 12.66
N TYR A 362 -17.95 -1.44 11.50
CA TYR A 362 -17.24 -0.80 10.39
C TYR A 362 -17.98 0.42 9.85
N ASN A 363 -17.25 1.49 9.57
CA ASN A 363 -17.71 2.72 8.93
C ASN A 363 -17.39 2.68 7.45
N ALA A 364 -18.37 2.33 6.63
CA ALA A 364 -18.22 2.19 5.18
C ALA A 364 -17.86 3.51 4.47
N ASP A 365 -18.32 4.64 4.97
CA ASP A 365 -18.05 5.96 4.35
C ASP A 365 -16.57 6.36 4.52
N ARG A 366 -15.95 5.95 5.62
CA ARG A 366 -14.56 6.28 5.93
C ARG A 366 -13.58 5.14 5.66
N GLY A 367 -14.06 3.93 5.43
CA GLY A 367 -13.23 2.75 5.23
C GLY A 367 -12.43 2.35 6.47
N VAL A 368 -13.03 2.47 7.67
CA VAL A 368 -12.34 2.22 8.95
C VAL A 368 -13.24 1.48 9.93
N ILE A 369 -12.66 0.77 10.89
CA ILE A 369 -13.36 0.25 12.06
C ILE A 369 -13.83 1.45 12.92
N HIS A 370 -15.09 1.40 13.43
CA HIS A 370 -15.56 2.37 14.40
C HIS A 370 -14.71 2.30 15.67
N ASN A 371 -14.12 3.42 16.08
CA ASN A 371 -13.26 3.44 17.27
C ASN A 371 -13.13 4.83 17.89
N THR A 372 -12.77 4.85 19.17
CA THR A 372 -12.36 6.04 19.90
C THR A 372 -10.98 5.78 20.53
N GLY A 373 -9.95 6.47 20.02
CA GLY A 373 -8.57 6.29 20.49
C GLY A 373 -8.03 4.86 20.35
N GLY A 374 -8.56 4.08 19.42
CA GLY A 374 -8.21 2.68 19.18
C GLY A 374 -9.11 1.67 19.87
N ARG A 375 -9.92 2.02 20.90
CA ARG A 375 -10.97 1.14 21.41
C ARG A 375 -12.08 1.01 20.36
N VAL A 376 -12.40 -0.20 19.94
CA VAL A 376 -13.50 -0.44 18.97
C VAL A 376 -14.82 -0.05 19.62
N THR A 377 -15.67 0.65 18.89
CA THR A 377 -17.02 1.04 19.32
C THR A 377 -18.05 0.53 18.31
N ASP A 378 -19.30 0.42 18.73
CA ASP A 378 -20.41 0.33 17.78
C ASP A 378 -20.69 1.69 17.11
N ALA A 379 -21.71 1.74 16.26
CA ALA A 379 -22.10 2.96 15.55
C ALA A 379 -22.62 4.06 16.50
N GLU A 380 -23.13 3.69 17.66
CA GLU A 380 -23.64 4.57 18.72
C GLU A 380 -22.53 5.07 19.66
N GLY A 381 -21.30 4.53 19.52
CA GLY A 381 -20.13 4.92 20.30
C GLY A 381 -19.91 4.08 21.58
N ALA A 382 -20.66 2.99 21.78
CA ALA A 382 -20.45 2.10 22.92
C ALA A 382 -19.22 1.19 22.67
N VAL A 383 -18.31 1.16 23.67
CA VAL A 383 -17.05 0.40 23.56
C VAL A 383 -17.32 -1.10 23.54
N GLN A 384 -16.68 -1.79 22.60
CA GLN A 384 -16.64 -3.23 22.49
C GLN A 384 -15.45 -3.76 23.31
N SER A 385 -15.73 -4.28 24.50
CA SER A 385 -14.68 -4.71 25.46
C SER A 385 -13.70 -5.71 24.83
N GLY A 386 -12.40 -5.47 25.03
CA GLY A 386 -11.31 -6.30 24.53
C GLY A 386 -11.00 -6.16 23.01
N LEU A 387 -11.72 -5.30 22.29
CA LEU A 387 -11.47 -5.09 20.85
C LEU A 387 -10.82 -3.72 20.61
N TYR A 388 -9.76 -3.73 19.83
CA TYR A 388 -8.97 -2.55 19.49
C TYR A 388 -8.67 -2.48 18.00
N ALA A 389 -8.47 -1.28 17.47
CA ALA A 389 -8.04 -1.03 16.11
C ALA A 389 -6.74 -0.20 16.09
N ASN A 390 -5.86 -0.46 15.12
CA ASN A 390 -4.60 0.24 14.98
C ASN A 390 -4.23 0.42 13.48
N GLY A 391 -3.49 1.47 13.17
CA GLY A 391 -3.02 1.74 11.82
C GLY A 391 -4.12 2.28 10.89
N TRP A 392 -4.04 1.96 9.59
CA TRP A 392 -4.94 2.54 8.60
C TRP A 392 -6.39 2.07 8.75
N ILE A 393 -6.62 0.87 9.22
CA ILE A 393 -7.99 0.40 9.51
C ILE A 393 -8.66 1.18 10.67
N LYS A 394 -7.86 1.84 11.54
CA LYS A 394 -8.32 2.72 12.62
C LYS A 394 -8.59 4.15 12.12
N ARG A 395 -7.65 4.76 11.39
CA ARG A 395 -7.64 6.22 11.10
C ARG A 395 -7.81 6.58 9.63
N GLY A 396 -7.87 5.60 8.74
CA GLY A 396 -7.78 5.76 7.29
C GLY A 396 -6.33 5.82 6.80
N PRO A 397 -6.12 5.79 5.48
CA PRO A 397 -4.79 5.71 4.84
C PRO A 397 -4.06 7.07 4.85
N VAL A 398 -3.85 7.64 6.03
CA VAL A 398 -3.20 8.93 6.23
C VAL A 398 -1.90 8.75 6.99
N GLY A 399 -0.85 9.44 6.55
CA GLY A 399 0.46 9.46 7.18
C GLY A 399 1.39 8.33 6.67
N LEU A 400 2.68 8.57 6.84
CA LEU A 400 3.74 7.63 6.51
C LEU A 400 3.92 6.59 7.63
N ILE A 401 4.76 5.58 7.38
CA ILE A 401 5.07 4.48 8.32
C ILE A 401 5.51 5.00 9.71
N GLY A 402 6.18 6.16 9.77
CA GLY A 402 6.55 6.80 11.04
C GLY A 402 5.36 7.14 11.95
N ALA A 403 4.23 7.51 11.38
CA ALA A 403 3.00 7.78 12.13
C ALA A 403 2.37 6.51 12.76
N THR A 404 2.74 5.33 12.26
CA THR A 404 2.22 4.05 12.77
C THR A 404 2.68 3.74 14.19
N LYS A 405 3.86 4.21 14.58
CA LYS A 405 4.36 4.03 15.96
C LYS A 405 3.58 4.85 16.99
N SER A 406 3.28 6.11 16.68
CA SER A 406 2.48 6.96 17.57
C SER A 406 1.04 6.46 17.67
N ASP A 407 0.49 5.94 16.58
CA ASP A 407 -0.83 5.34 16.55
C ASP A 407 -0.91 4.04 17.40
N ALA A 408 0.13 3.19 17.28
CA ALA A 408 0.28 2.01 18.12
C ALA A 408 0.37 2.37 19.63
N LEU A 409 1.14 3.43 19.94
CA LEU A 409 1.28 3.90 21.33
C LEU A 409 -0.07 4.34 21.90
N GLU A 410 -0.87 5.11 21.15
CA GLU A 410 -2.21 5.53 21.58
C GLU A 410 -3.10 4.31 21.88
N THR A 411 -3.20 3.37 20.94
CA THR A 411 -4.06 2.19 21.09
C THR A 411 -3.62 1.31 22.25
N VAL A 412 -2.31 1.07 22.41
CA VAL A 412 -1.77 0.23 23.50
C VAL A 412 -1.89 0.92 24.85
N THR A 413 -1.74 2.25 24.92
CA THR A 413 -1.97 3.00 26.17
C THR A 413 -3.40 2.79 26.67
N HIS A 414 -4.38 2.91 25.79
CA HIS A 414 -5.78 2.67 26.17
C HIS A 414 -6.07 1.21 26.53
N MET A 415 -5.40 0.25 25.88
CA MET A 415 -5.50 -1.16 26.25
C MET A 415 -4.94 -1.42 27.65
N LEU A 416 -3.79 -0.83 28.00
CA LEU A 416 -3.21 -0.95 29.34
C LEU A 416 -4.09 -0.33 30.42
N GLU A 417 -4.73 0.81 30.14
CA GLU A 417 -5.74 1.40 31.07
C GLU A 417 -6.92 0.44 31.28
N ASP A 418 -7.40 -0.22 30.24
CA ASP A 418 -8.50 -1.18 30.36
C ASP A 418 -8.10 -2.45 31.15
N ILE A 419 -6.86 -2.92 30.98
CA ILE A 419 -6.29 -4.01 31.77
C ILE A 419 -6.20 -3.61 33.23
N GLU A 420 -5.61 -2.45 33.56
CA GLU A 420 -5.39 -1.96 34.91
C GLU A 420 -6.71 -1.66 35.65
N SER A 421 -7.72 -1.17 34.92
CA SER A 421 -9.04 -0.91 35.50
C SER A 421 -9.89 -2.17 35.68
N GLY A 422 -9.48 -3.32 35.16
CA GLY A 422 -10.27 -4.56 35.20
C GLY A 422 -11.51 -4.51 34.30
N ALA A 423 -11.49 -3.68 33.25
CA ALA A 423 -12.61 -3.55 32.31
C ALA A 423 -12.72 -4.74 31.34
N LEU A 424 -11.68 -5.57 31.23
CA LEU A 424 -11.62 -6.70 30.31
C LEU A 424 -12.14 -7.99 30.94
N THR A 425 -12.83 -8.78 30.14
CA THR A 425 -13.24 -10.13 30.52
C THR A 425 -12.17 -11.12 30.10
N PRO A 426 -11.59 -11.92 31.01
CA PRO A 426 -10.63 -12.94 30.66
C PRO A 426 -11.23 -13.98 29.70
N CYS A 427 -10.41 -14.45 28.73
CA CYS A 427 -10.79 -15.50 27.79
C CYS A 427 -11.05 -16.83 28.53
N ALA A 428 -11.86 -17.68 27.88
CA ALA A 428 -12.27 -18.96 28.50
C ALA A 428 -11.15 -20.02 28.44
N ASP A 429 -10.48 -20.17 27.30
CA ASP A 429 -9.36 -21.09 27.12
C ASP A 429 -8.03 -20.36 27.11
N ARG A 430 -7.29 -20.49 28.21
CA ARG A 430 -5.98 -19.85 28.41
C ARG A 430 -4.79 -20.77 28.13
N SER A 431 -5.03 -21.94 27.51
CA SER A 431 -3.95 -22.82 27.11
C SER A 431 -3.14 -22.18 25.96
N ALA A 432 -1.83 -22.06 26.13
CA ALA A 432 -0.94 -21.49 25.12
C ALA A 432 -1.06 -22.18 23.74
N ASP A 433 -1.34 -23.48 23.74
CA ASP A 433 -1.44 -24.30 22.52
C ASP A 433 -2.88 -24.45 22.00
N SER A 434 -3.87 -23.81 22.63
CA SER A 434 -5.27 -23.97 22.25
C SER A 434 -5.52 -23.56 20.80
N VAL A 435 -4.95 -22.42 20.38
CA VAL A 435 -5.08 -21.90 19.02
C VAL A 435 -4.34 -22.78 18.02
N VAL A 436 -3.16 -23.27 18.35
CA VAL A 436 -2.42 -24.19 17.49
C VAL A 436 -3.24 -25.45 17.22
N ARG A 437 -3.79 -26.06 18.29
CA ARG A 437 -4.67 -27.24 18.14
C ARG A 437 -5.90 -26.93 17.28
N MET A 438 -6.55 -25.77 17.52
CA MET A 438 -7.72 -25.36 16.72
C MET A 438 -7.39 -25.24 15.23
N LEU A 439 -6.26 -24.62 14.89
CA LEU A 439 -5.82 -24.47 13.48
C LEU A 439 -5.50 -25.85 12.87
N GLU A 440 -4.82 -26.71 13.60
CA GLU A 440 -4.49 -28.09 13.17
C GLU A 440 -5.74 -28.96 12.99
N ASP A 441 -6.69 -28.91 13.94
CA ASP A 441 -7.96 -29.64 13.86
C ASP A 441 -8.83 -29.19 12.67
N ARG A 442 -8.71 -27.94 12.26
CA ARG A 442 -9.35 -27.37 11.07
C ARG A 442 -8.58 -27.65 9.78
N GLY A 443 -7.40 -28.27 9.87
CA GLY A 443 -6.53 -28.55 8.72
C GLY A 443 -5.95 -27.29 8.07
N ILE A 444 -5.78 -26.22 8.85
CA ILE A 444 -5.23 -24.96 8.35
C ILE A 444 -3.70 -25.04 8.33
N GLU A 445 -3.14 -24.92 7.14
CA GLU A 445 -1.70 -24.88 6.93
C GLU A 445 -1.18 -23.46 7.11
N TYR A 446 -0.72 -23.14 8.32
CA TYR A 446 -0.14 -21.83 8.63
C TYR A 446 1.38 -21.84 8.47
N THR A 447 1.94 -20.64 8.25
CA THR A 447 3.38 -20.35 8.26
C THR A 447 3.73 -19.74 9.60
N ASP A 448 4.63 -20.34 10.35
CA ASP A 448 5.21 -19.73 11.55
C ASP A 448 6.45 -18.85 11.20
N TRP A 449 7.10 -18.29 12.22
CA TRP A 449 8.28 -17.45 12.00
C TRP A 449 9.44 -18.19 11.34
N ASP A 450 9.72 -19.42 11.74
CA ASP A 450 10.78 -20.24 11.15
C ASP A 450 10.46 -20.60 9.71
N GLY A 451 9.20 -20.90 9.43
CA GLY A 451 8.70 -21.12 8.07
C GLY A 451 8.83 -19.88 7.19
N TRP A 452 8.51 -18.69 7.71
CA TRP A 452 8.78 -17.44 7.00
C TRP A 452 10.27 -17.28 6.69
N MET A 453 11.16 -17.59 7.64
CA MET A 453 12.61 -17.51 7.42
C MET A 453 13.07 -18.46 6.32
N GLN A 454 12.49 -19.67 6.23
CA GLN A 454 12.79 -20.60 5.14
C GLN A 454 12.36 -20.05 3.79
N LEU A 455 11.15 -19.48 3.70
CA LEU A 455 10.65 -18.84 2.48
C LEU A 455 11.55 -17.65 2.09
N HIS A 456 11.91 -16.82 3.05
CA HIS A 456 12.83 -15.69 2.82
C HIS A 456 14.20 -16.13 2.29
N ASP A 457 14.81 -17.14 2.92
CA ASP A 457 16.10 -17.70 2.48
C ASP A 457 15.99 -18.31 1.08
N HIS A 458 14.87 -18.94 0.76
CA HIS A 458 14.59 -19.47 -0.57
C HIS A 458 14.52 -18.34 -1.61
N GLU A 459 13.77 -17.26 -1.35
CA GLU A 459 13.69 -16.08 -2.23
C GLU A 459 15.06 -15.42 -2.47
N VAL A 460 15.88 -15.33 -1.42
CA VAL A 460 17.26 -14.81 -1.52
C VAL A 460 18.13 -15.76 -2.38
N ALA A 461 17.99 -17.07 -2.22
CA ALA A 461 18.72 -18.04 -3.02
C ALA A 461 18.32 -17.98 -4.51
N LEU A 462 17.03 -17.80 -4.81
CA LEU A 462 16.56 -17.58 -6.18
C LEU A 462 17.21 -16.31 -6.77
N GLY A 463 17.25 -15.22 -6.02
CA GLY A 463 17.89 -13.97 -6.47
C GLY A 463 19.40 -14.14 -6.71
N ALA A 464 20.09 -14.84 -5.83
CA ALA A 464 21.52 -15.11 -5.96
C ALA A 464 21.88 -15.95 -7.21
N ALA A 465 20.93 -16.76 -7.71
CA ALA A 465 21.08 -17.55 -8.93
C ALA A 465 20.82 -16.77 -10.22
N GLU A 466 20.26 -15.56 -10.13
CA GLU A 466 19.94 -14.69 -11.26
C GLU A 466 20.83 -13.43 -11.26
N GLN A 467 20.98 -12.80 -12.42
CA GLN A 467 21.73 -11.54 -12.57
C GLN A 467 20.82 -10.41 -13.07
N ASP A 468 21.11 -9.21 -12.59
CA ASP A 468 20.56 -7.98 -13.14
C ASP A 468 21.24 -7.60 -14.48
N ALA A 469 20.77 -6.53 -15.12
CA ALA A 469 21.32 -6.06 -16.39
C ALA A 469 22.80 -5.61 -16.33
N ASP A 470 23.32 -5.30 -15.13
CA ASP A 470 24.73 -4.92 -14.88
C ASP A 470 25.61 -6.13 -14.51
N GLY A 471 25.04 -7.36 -14.46
CA GLY A 471 25.73 -8.59 -14.12
C GLY A 471 25.91 -8.85 -12.63
N ASN A 472 25.22 -8.10 -11.76
CA ASN A 472 25.21 -8.35 -10.33
C ASN A 472 24.12 -9.36 -9.95
N ALA A 473 24.36 -10.14 -8.89
CA ALA A 473 23.32 -11.00 -8.34
C ALA A 473 22.12 -10.15 -7.87
N ARG A 474 20.90 -10.62 -8.12
CA ARG A 474 19.69 -9.98 -7.64
C ARG A 474 19.57 -10.12 -6.12
N PRO A 475 18.96 -9.15 -5.42
CA PRO A 475 18.81 -9.21 -3.96
C PRO A 475 17.93 -10.39 -3.51
N SER A 476 16.86 -10.64 -4.22
CA SER A 476 15.94 -11.78 -4.05
C SER A 476 14.98 -11.86 -5.24
N VAL A 477 14.24 -12.95 -5.35
CA VAL A 477 13.10 -13.13 -6.27
C VAL A 477 11.92 -13.62 -5.46
N LYS A 478 10.84 -12.84 -5.40
CA LYS A 478 9.65 -13.20 -4.64
C LYS A 478 8.95 -14.43 -5.23
N VAL A 479 8.60 -15.39 -4.38
CA VAL A 479 7.64 -16.45 -4.70
C VAL A 479 6.24 -15.85 -4.69
N VAL A 480 5.46 -16.09 -5.73
CA VAL A 480 4.13 -15.49 -5.94
C VAL A 480 2.98 -16.50 -5.86
N ASP A 481 3.27 -17.78 -5.87
CA ASP A 481 2.27 -18.83 -5.72
C ASP A 481 2.05 -19.13 -4.23
N ARG A 482 0.79 -19.00 -3.77
CA ARG A 482 0.44 -19.19 -2.35
C ARG A 482 0.76 -20.60 -1.88
N ASP A 483 0.42 -21.61 -2.67
CA ASP A 483 0.64 -23.01 -2.29
C ASP A 483 2.14 -23.31 -2.24
N GLU A 484 2.91 -22.74 -3.16
CA GLU A 484 4.37 -22.83 -3.13
C GLU A 484 4.97 -22.09 -1.92
N MET A 485 4.49 -20.90 -1.59
CA MET A 485 4.93 -20.17 -0.39
C MET A 485 4.70 -21.02 0.87
N VAL A 486 3.50 -21.58 1.03
CA VAL A 486 3.14 -22.44 2.16
C VAL A 486 4.01 -23.72 2.15
N ARG A 487 4.15 -24.39 1.00
CA ARG A 487 4.98 -25.58 0.86
C ARG A 487 6.42 -25.32 1.29
N VAL A 488 7.06 -24.28 0.76
CA VAL A 488 8.44 -23.90 1.10
C VAL A 488 8.57 -23.57 2.59
N SER A 489 7.62 -22.82 3.14
CA SER A 489 7.64 -22.44 4.57
C SER A 489 7.49 -23.62 5.53
N ARG A 490 6.97 -24.77 5.06
CA ARG A 490 6.69 -25.97 5.87
C ARG A 490 7.64 -27.12 5.56
N GLU A 491 8.56 -26.95 4.61
CA GLU A 491 9.59 -27.96 4.36
C GLU A 491 10.43 -28.15 5.61
N LYS A 492 10.51 -29.40 6.12
CA LYS A 492 11.44 -29.70 7.22
C LYS A 492 12.85 -29.48 6.69
N LYS A 493 13.63 -28.61 7.35
CA LYS A 493 15.08 -28.54 7.09
C LYS A 493 15.60 -29.94 7.21
N ALA A 494 16.14 -30.53 6.11
CA ALA A 494 16.88 -31.77 6.18
C ALA A 494 17.97 -31.54 7.24
N ASP A 495 17.99 -32.40 8.26
CA ASP A 495 18.93 -32.33 9.36
C ASP A 495 20.34 -32.08 8.81
N ALA A 496 20.90 -30.91 9.11
CA ALA A 496 22.29 -30.57 8.78
C ALA A 496 23.27 -31.29 9.70
N SER A 497 22.95 -32.55 10.00
CA SER A 497 23.78 -33.50 10.79
C SER A 497 23.94 -34.80 10.03
N ALA A 498 24.77 -34.76 9.00
CA ALA A 498 25.42 -35.95 8.44
C ALA A 498 26.92 -35.67 8.22
#